data_7e6feb5db7d7c9dfae2adfd30e6f30ac
#
_entry.id   7e6feb5db7d7c9dfae2adfd30e6f30ac
#
_cell.length_a   1.000
_cell.length_b   1.000
_cell.length_c   1.000
_cell.angle_alpha   90.00
_cell.angle_beta   90.00
_cell.angle_gamma   90.00
#
_symmetry.space_group_name_H-M   'P 1'
#
loop_
_entity.id
_entity.type
_entity.pdbx_description
1 polymer ?
#
loop_
_entity_poly.entity_id
_entity_poly.type
_entity_poly.pdbx_seq_one_letter_code
_entity_poly.pdbx_strand_id
1 'polypeptide(L)'
;LLDSGIKKTGDLITLDYEEDILLNQPLASRVENVNPFAQIVFKGGVVLSPSADTWTRNIILSDGTRTVFGDRADTFTSQVLVSSAPDTHIRSRNVGFNASSIKPNTRFYPFFDSSSGLDIIPKLIEITMNSGVFQINETVEGFEGANRLISFRTCQPNHKGGSITAPTSTFGSNPYNTSVTLATTYSASSTIVNVDIASLTEEAQGRFFGYIKNGIKLVGKTSGATATVSSIRLISDNVGGLQGSFFFRDPLSTPVPAV
;
A
#
# COMPACT_ATOMS: atom_id res chain seq x y z
N LEU A 1 25.91 54.96 -5.18
CA LEU A 1 24.81 55.47 -4.38
C LEU A 1 23.54 54.85 -4.93
N LEU A 2 22.93 53.93 -4.17
CA LEU A 2 21.63 53.39 -4.51
C LEU A 2 20.57 54.46 -4.21
N ASP A 3 19.59 54.57 -5.07
CA ASP A 3 18.46 55.50 -4.90
C ASP A 3 17.71 55.17 -3.58
N SER A 4 17.06 56.16 -2.97
CA SER A 4 16.47 56.02 -1.63
C SER A 4 15.38 54.93 -1.49
N GLY A 5 14.85 54.47 -2.61
CA GLY A 5 13.87 53.37 -2.65
C GLY A 5 14.46 51.98 -2.90
N ILE A 6 15.80 51.85 -3.01
CA ILE A 6 16.44 50.58 -3.33
C ILE A 6 17.08 50.01 -2.06
N LYS A 7 16.65 48.79 -1.69
CA LYS A 7 17.23 48.04 -0.58
C LYS A 7 18.06 46.87 -1.10
N LYS A 8 19.23 46.67 -0.49
CA LYS A 8 20.10 45.51 -0.75
C LYS A 8 20.15 44.62 0.47
N THR A 9 19.74 43.35 0.29
CA THR A 9 19.84 42.32 1.32
C THR A 9 20.63 41.15 0.76
N GLY A 10 21.91 41.03 1.13
CA GLY A 10 22.83 40.06 0.51
C GLY A 10 23.04 40.35 -0.96
N ASP A 11 22.77 39.41 -1.84
CA ASP A 11 22.87 39.52 -3.29
C ASP A 11 21.58 40.00 -3.96
N LEU A 12 20.52 40.22 -3.17
CA LEU A 12 19.22 40.66 -3.65
C LEU A 12 19.08 42.17 -3.56
N ILE A 13 18.67 42.79 -4.64
CA ILE A 13 18.35 44.23 -4.73
C ILE A 13 16.85 44.35 -4.98
N THR A 14 16.14 45.05 -4.09
CA THR A 14 14.68 45.22 -4.15
C THR A 14 14.31 46.71 -4.08
N LEU A 15 13.17 47.05 -4.64
CA LEU A 15 12.49 48.30 -4.38
C LEU A 15 11.81 48.25 -3.01
N ASP A 16 11.33 49.41 -2.53
CA ASP A 16 10.48 49.41 -1.34
C ASP A 16 9.27 48.49 -1.54
N TYR A 17 9.08 47.57 -0.61
CA TYR A 17 8.00 46.60 -0.65
C TYR A 17 7.39 46.48 0.74
N GLU A 18 6.12 46.14 0.77
CA GLU A 18 5.40 45.77 1.96
C GLU A 18 5.40 44.26 2.06
N GLU A 19 5.76 43.72 3.22
CA GLU A 19 5.76 42.27 3.46
C GLU A 19 4.36 41.86 3.87
N ASP A 20 3.74 40.99 3.07
CA ASP A 20 2.49 40.30 3.42
C ASP A 20 2.79 38.84 3.75
N ILE A 21 2.45 38.44 4.96
CA ILE A 21 2.67 37.07 5.43
C ILE A 21 1.55 36.16 4.89
N LEU A 22 1.81 35.53 3.74
CA LEU A 22 0.88 34.55 3.14
C LEU A 22 0.82 33.24 3.91
N LEU A 23 1.89 32.88 4.63
CA LEU A 23 1.98 31.65 5.41
C LEU A 23 2.88 31.87 6.62
N ASN A 24 2.31 31.74 7.82
CA ASN A 24 3.07 31.78 9.06
C ASN A 24 3.51 30.35 9.45
N GLN A 25 4.82 30.12 9.52
CA GLN A 25 5.39 28.86 10.01
C GLN A 25 6.09 29.08 11.37
N PRO A 26 5.38 29.02 12.48
CA PRO A 26 5.91 29.36 13.80
C PRO A 26 7.05 28.45 14.29
N LEU A 27 7.25 27.31 13.61
CA LEU A 27 8.33 26.34 13.91
C LEU A 27 9.50 26.42 12.93
N ALA A 28 9.51 27.38 12.01
CA ALA A 28 10.65 27.59 11.14
C ALA A 28 11.83 28.17 11.93
N SER A 29 12.98 27.50 11.91
CA SER A 29 14.20 27.96 12.57
C SER A 29 14.92 29.09 11.83
N ARG A 30 14.52 29.38 10.61
CA ARG A 30 15.11 30.40 9.71
C ARG A 30 14.05 30.99 8.81
N VAL A 31 13.99 32.31 8.75
CA VAL A 31 13.19 33.05 7.76
C VAL A 31 14.11 33.35 6.57
N GLU A 32 13.80 32.75 5.43
CA GLU A 32 14.43 33.12 4.15
C GLU A 32 13.41 33.89 3.32
N ASN A 33 13.85 34.97 2.70
CA ASN A 33 13.07 35.67 1.68
C ASN A 33 12.95 34.74 0.46
N VAL A 34 11.82 34.04 0.36
CA VAL A 34 11.52 33.25 -0.82
C VAL A 34 11.08 34.21 -1.91
N ASN A 35 11.67 34.09 -3.10
CA ASN A 35 11.22 34.84 -4.26
C ASN A 35 9.71 34.60 -4.43
N PRO A 36 8.84 35.62 -4.32
CA PRO A 36 7.39 35.45 -4.35
C PRO A 36 6.87 34.89 -5.69
N PHE A 37 7.73 34.86 -6.72
CA PHE A 37 7.42 34.28 -8.03
C PHE A 37 7.88 32.83 -8.18
N ALA A 38 8.51 32.22 -7.17
CA ALA A 38 8.99 30.86 -7.20
C ALA A 38 8.29 30.02 -6.12
N GLN A 39 7.10 29.53 -6.43
CA GLN A 39 6.41 28.55 -5.61
C GLN A 39 6.67 27.13 -6.18
N ILE A 40 7.27 26.26 -5.39
CA ILE A 40 7.42 24.84 -5.76
C ILE A 40 6.14 24.10 -5.38
N VAL A 41 5.39 23.67 -6.38
CA VAL A 41 4.19 22.86 -6.21
C VAL A 41 4.45 21.45 -6.73
N PHE A 42 4.30 20.44 -5.88
CA PHE A 42 4.34 19.06 -6.30
C PHE A 42 2.96 18.63 -6.79
N LYS A 43 2.85 18.32 -8.08
CA LYS A 43 1.64 17.74 -8.68
C LYS A 43 1.94 16.28 -8.98
N GLY A 44 1.48 15.40 -8.10
CA GLY A 44 1.61 13.96 -8.26
C GLY A 44 0.37 13.35 -8.90
N GLY A 45 0.56 12.15 -9.44
CA GLY A 45 -0.51 11.26 -9.91
C GLY A 45 -0.57 10.02 -9.06
N VAL A 46 -1.77 9.46 -8.89
CA VAL A 46 -2.01 8.16 -8.22
C VAL A 46 -2.74 7.25 -9.18
N VAL A 47 -2.19 6.06 -9.39
CA VAL A 47 -2.82 4.99 -10.18
C VAL A 47 -3.28 3.91 -9.23
N LEU A 48 -4.53 3.48 -9.38
CA LEU A 48 -5.13 2.38 -8.61
C LEU A 48 -5.18 1.10 -9.46
N SER A 49 -4.95 -0.05 -8.83
CA SER A 49 -5.04 -1.37 -9.45
C SER A 49 -5.71 -2.37 -8.49
N PRO A 50 -6.84 -2.95 -8.88
CA PRO A 50 -7.62 -2.63 -10.06
C PRO A 50 -8.31 -1.26 -9.92
N SER A 51 -8.51 -0.58 -11.04
CA SER A 51 -9.21 0.72 -11.06
C SER A 51 -10.72 0.58 -10.97
N ALA A 52 -11.24 -0.60 -11.29
CA ALA A 52 -12.65 -0.95 -11.19
C ALA A 52 -12.79 -2.43 -10.85
N ASP A 53 -13.84 -2.78 -10.13
CA ASP A 53 -14.24 -4.16 -9.86
C ASP A 53 -15.73 -4.31 -10.19
N THR A 54 -16.07 -5.40 -10.90
CA THR A 54 -17.45 -5.75 -11.22
C THR A 54 -17.77 -7.08 -10.58
N TRP A 55 -18.82 -7.11 -9.79
CA TRP A 55 -19.27 -8.31 -9.11
C TRP A 55 -20.75 -8.56 -9.38
N THR A 56 -21.07 -9.77 -9.84
CA THR A 56 -22.44 -10.23 -10.03
C THR A 56 -22.74 -11.36 -9.07
N ARG A 57 -23.82 -11.23 -8.34
CA ARG A 57 -24.34 -12.30 -7.49
C ARG A 57 -25.29 -13.17 -8.29
N ASN A 58 -24.89 -14.43 -8.52
CA ASN A 58 -25.71 -15.42 -9.19
C ASN A 58 -26.36 -16.32 -8.11
N ILE A 59 -27.68 -16.38 -8.11
CA ILE A 59 -28.42 -17.34 -7.29
C ILE A 59 -28.76 -18.52 -8.21
N ILE A 60 -28.15 -19.66 -7.94
CA ILE A 60 -28.36 -20.90 -8.64
C ILE A 60 -29.20 -21.81 -7.72
N LEU A 61 -30.41 -22.12 -8.14
CA LEU A 61 -31.21 -23.16 -7.47
C LEU A 61 -30.99 -24.48 -8.22
N SER A 62 -30.66 -25.51 -7.46
CA SER A 62 -30.67 -26.87 -7.97
C SER A 62 -32.14 -27.29 -8.15
N ASP A 63 -32.55 -27.46 -9.37
CA ASP A 63 -33.84 -28.06 -9.66
C ASP A 63 -33.77 -29.55 -9.37
N GLY A 64 -34.61 -29.99 -8.46
CA GLY A 64 -34.49 -31.29 -7.79
C GLY A 64 -34.34 -32.49 -8.74
N THR A 65 -34.05 -33.62 -8.17
CA THR A 65 -33.88 -34.90 -8.84
C THR A 65 -35.14 -35.26 -9.65
N ARG A 66 -35.08 -35.21 -10.96
CA ARG A 66 -36.14 -35.71 -11.81
C ARG A 66 -35.93 -37.22 -12.03
N THR A 67 -36.75 -38.04 -11.42
CA THR A 67 -36.76 -39.47 -11.65
C THR A 67 -37.54 -39.77 -12.91
N VAL A 68 -36.87 -40.23 -13.95
CA VAL A 68 -37.52 -40.72 -15.17
C VAL A 68 -37.73 -42.22 -14.98
N PHE A 69 -39.00 -42.66 -14.96
CA PHE A 69 -39.34 -44.06 -14.91
C PHE A 69 -39.01 -44.75 -16.25
N GLY A 70 -38.00 -45.57 -16.26
CA GLY A 70 -37.54 -46.44 -17.31
C GLY A 70 -36.42 -47.33 -16.77
N ASP A 71 -36.03 -48.39 -17.46
CA ASP A 71 -35.03 -49.39 -17.03
C ASP A 71 -33.60 -48.86 -16.71
N ARG A 72 -33.42 -47.55 -16.75
CA ARG A 72 -32.23 -46.82 -16.26
C ARG A 72 -32.64 -45.58 -15.50
N ALA A 73 -32.31 -45.55 -14.23
CA ALA A 73 -32.40 -44.34 -13.40
C ALA A 73 -31.19 -43.40 -13.69
N ASP A 74 -31.34 -42.51 -14.66
CA ASP A 74 -30.34 -41.43 -14.80
C ASP A 74 -30.79 -40.21 -13.97
N THR A 75 -30.00 -39.88 -12.98
CA THR A 75 -30.18 -38.66 -12.15
C THR A 75 -29.52 -37.48 -12.83
N PHE A 76 -30.30 -36.57 -13.36
CA PHE A 76 -29.80 -35.29 -13.87
C PHE A 76 -30.00 -34.20 -12.82
N THR A 77 -28.92 -33.57 -12.41
CA THR A 77 -28.98 -32.32 -11.63
C THR A 77 -28.79 -31.16 -12.59
N SER A 78 -29.84 -30.44 -12.89
CA SER A 78 -29.71 -29.19 -13.65
C SER A 78 -29.66 -28.01 -12.70
N GLN A 79 -28.68 -27.15 -12.91
CA GLN A 79 -28.58 -25.87 -12.20
C GLN A 79 -29.29 -24.81 -13.07
N VAL A 80 -30.29 -24.15 -12.48
CA VAL A 80 -31.00 -23.07 -13.14
C VAL A 80 -30.57 -21.74 -12.52
N LEU A 81 -30.07 -20.83 -13.33
CA LEU A 81 -29.79 -19.47 -12.90
C LEU A 81 -31.12 -18.74 -12.68
N VAL A 82 -31.44 -18.45 -11.42
CA VAL A 82 -32.68 -17.81 -11.03
C VAL A 82 -32.58 -16.30 -11.02
N SER A 83 -31.41 -15.78 -10.66
CA SER A 83 -31.19 -14.34 -10.60
C SER A 83 -29.71 -14.03 -10.83
N SER A 84 -29.46 -12.96 -11.57
CA SER A 84 -28.14 -12.34 -11.69
C SER A 84 -28.32 -10.83 -11.54
N ALA A 85 -27.75 -10.26 -10.53
CA ALA A 85 -27.78 -8.82 -10.27
C ALA A 85 -26.39 -8.32 -9.87
N PRO A 86 -26.00 -7.09 -10.25
CA PRO A 86 -24.79 -6.49 -9.72
C PRO A 86 -24.91 -6.35 -8.20
N ASP A 87 -23.85 -6.70 -7.49
CA ASP A 87 -23.77 -6.46 -6.04
C ASP A 87 -23.50 -4.96 -5.80
N THR A 88 -24.23 -4.37 -4.87
CA THR A 88 -24.09 -2.95 -4.52
C THR A 88 -22.97 -2.69 -3.53
N HIS A 89 -22.35 -3.73 -2.99
CA HIS A 89 -21.27 -3.65 -2.03
C HIS A 89 -19.97 -4.14 -2.62
N ILE A 90 -18.88 -3.44 -2.31
CA ILE A 90 -17.54 -3.90 -2.68
C ILE A 90 -17.20 -5.14 -1.87
N ARG A 91 -16.77 -6.21 -2.55
CA ARG A 91 -16.22 -7.37 -1.86
C ARG A 91 -14.88 -7.05 -1.21
N SER A 92 -14.55 -7.75 -0.14
CA SER A 92 -13.25 -7.58 0.51
C SER A 92 -12.13 -7.81 -0.49
N ARG A 93 -11.30 -6.81 -0.71
CA ARG A 93 -10.13 -6.92 -1.58
C ARG A 93 -9.07 -5.90 -1.27
N ASN A 94 -7.86 -6.19 -1.73
CA ASN A 94 -6.77 -5.23 -1.78
C ASN A 94 -6.81 -4.45 -3.10
N VAL A 95 -6.63 -3.14 -3.01
CA VAL A 95 -6.47 -2.25 -4.16
C VAL A 95 -5.10 -1.61 -4.05
N GLY A 96 -4.21 -1.94 -4.98
CA GLY A 96 -2.88 -1.36 -5.04
C GLY A 96 -2.92 0.09 -5.50
N PHE A 97 -2.03 0.89 -4.97
CA PHE A 97 -1.80 2.25 -5.46
C PHE A 97 -0.33 2.48 -5.77
N ASN A 98 -0.09 3.26 -6.81
CA ASN A 98 1.23 3.73 -7.19
C ASN A 98 1.14 5.23 -7.45
N ALA A 99 1.75 6.01 -6.55
CA ALA A 99 1.85 7.45 -6.68
C ALA A 99 3.23 7.84 -7.21
N SER A 100 3.28 8.87 -8.03
CA SER A 100 4.50 9.41 -8.64
C SER A 100 4.49 10.94 -8.62
N SER A 101 5.67 11.53 -8.71
CA SER A 101 5.85 12.99 -8.75
C SER A 101 5.31 13.74 -7.53
N ILE A 102 5.20 13.04 -6.39
CA ILE A 102 4.85 13.64 -5.11
C ILE A 102 6.11 14.13 -4.40
N LYS A 103 5.95 14.92 -3.33
CA LYS A 103 7.09 15.43 -2.56
C LYS A 103 7.96 14.27 -2.05
N PRO A 104 9.28 14.25 -2.33
CA PRO A 104 10.19 13.20 -1.87
C PRO A 104 10.33 13.15 -0.33
N ASN A 105 10.70 11.96 0.19
CA ASN A 105 11.01 11.72 1.60
C ASN A 105 9.96 12.31 2.56
N THR A 106 8.70 12.24 2.17
CA THR A 106 7.59 12.87 2.92
C THR A 106 6.60 11.80 3.35
N ARG A 107 6.13 11.91 4.60
CA ARG A 107 5.06 11.06 5.12
C ARG A 107 3.72 11.53 4.61
N PHE A 108 2.91 10.58 4.10
CA PHE A 108 1.55 10.80 3.64
C PHE A 108 0.56 10.12 4.56
N TYR A 109 -0.62 10.71 4.66
CA TYR A 109 -1.75 10.19 5.44
C TYR A 109 -2.89 9.93 4.48
N PRO A 110 -3.38 8.69 4.38
CA PRO A 110 -4.47 8.36 3.48
C PRO A 110 -5.81 8.74 4.09
N PHE A 111 -6.70 9.24 3.25
CA PHE A 111 -8.09 9.50 3.57
C PHE A 111 -8.96 8.92 2.46
N PHE A 112 -10.08 8.36 2.83
CA PHE A 112 -11.10 7.91 1.91
C PHE A 112 -12.46 8.32 2.48
N ASP A 113 -13.22 9.09 1.71
CA ASP A 113 -14.54 9.62 2.10
C ASP A 113 -14.57 10.19 3.53
N SER A 114 -13.61 11.08 3.84
CA SER A 114 -13.42 11.71 5.15
C SER A 114 -13.00 10.77 6.29
N SER A 115 -12.78 9.49 6.03
CA SER A 115 -12.24 8.52 6.99
C SER A 115 -10.73 8.46 6.93
N SER A 116 -10.06 8.57 8.09
CA SER A 116 -8.59 8.42 8.23
C SER A 116 -8.17 7.02 8.69
N GLY A 117 -9.11 6.16 9.06
CA GLY A 117 -8.86 4.83 9.62
C GLY A 117 -8.71 3.73 8.58
N LEU A 118 -8.01 3.99 7.47
CA LEU A 118 -7.86 3.02 6.39
C LEU A 118 -6.85 1.91 6.74
N ASP A 119 -7.21 0.68 6.43
CA ASP A 119 -6.29 -0.45 6.47
C ASP A 119 -5.35 -0.36 5.26
N ILE A 120 -4.09 -0.02 5.51
CA ILE A 120 -3.06 0.14 4.47
C ILE A 120 -1.93 -0.87 4.62
N ILE A 121 -1.36 -1.25 3.49
CA ILE A 121 -0.14 -2.05 3.42
C ILE A 121 0.85 -1.25 2.59
N PRO A 122 1.88 -0.62 3.20
CA PRO A 122 2.93 0.02 2.45
C PRO A 122 3.79 -1.03 1.73
N LYS A 123 4.44 -0.65 0.66
CA LYS A 123 5.37 -1.55 -0.04
C LYS A 123 6.53 -2.02 0.84
N LEU A 124 7.04 -1.13 1.68
CA LEU A 124 8.03 -1.46 2.71
C LEU A 124 7.37 -1.37 4.08
N ILE A 125 7.50 -2.42 4.85
CA ILE A 125 6.99 -2.50 6.24
C ILE A 125 8.18 -2.50 7.18
N GLU A 126 8.19 -1.61 8.18
CA GLU A 126 9.20 -1.64 9.23
C GLU A 126 8.94 -2.81 10.18
N ILE A 127 9.98 -3.58 10.41
CA ILE A 127 9.94 -4.78 11.25
C ILE A 127 11.09 -4.83 12.26
N THR A 128 10.89 -5.60 13.29
CA THR A 128 11.96 -6.10 14.15
C THR A 128 12.03 -7.61 13.99
N MET A 129 13.17 -8.11 13.52
CA MET A 129 13.38 -9.56 13.40
C MET A 129 13.42 -10.21 14.79
N ASN A 130 12.68 -11.31 14.95
CA ASN A 130 12.67 -12.10 16.18
C ASN A 130 13.54 -13.35 16.04
N SER A 131 13.47 -14.02 14.87
CA SER A 131 14.28 -15.21 14.58
C SER A 131 14.34 -15.50 13.08
N GLY A 132 15.38 -16.17 12.65
CA GLY A 132 15.56 -16.58 11.26
C GLY A 132 15.82 -15.45 10.29
N VAL A 133 15.66 -15.74 9.01
CA VAL A 133 15.86 -14.80 7.90
C VAL A 133 14.80 -15.08 6.84
N PHE A 134 14.05 -14.05 6.45
CA PHE A 134 13.09 -14.18 5.35
C PHE A 134 13.76 -14.50 4.02
N GLN A 135 13.06 -15.22 3.17
CA GLN A 135 13.49 -15.52 1.80
C GLN A 135 12.76 -14.59 0.81
N ILE A 136 13.43 -14.31 -0.31
CA ILE A 136 12.78 -13.63 -1.43
C ILE A 136 11.82 -14.61 -2.08
N ASN A 137 10.64 -14.12 -2.49
CA ASN A 137 9.57 -14.91 -3.11
C ASN A 137 8.92 -15.96 -2.17
N GLU A 138 9.04 -15.78 -0.86
CA GLU A 138 8.27 -16.61 0.06
C GLU A 138 6.94 -15.97 0.45
N THR A 139 6.01 -16.82 0.86
CA THR A 139 4.76 -16.38 1.48
C THR A 139 5.04 -16.03 2.94
N VAL A 140 4.64 -14.83 3.34
CA VAL A 140 4.66 -14.38 4.74
C VAL A 140 3.22 -14.18 5.20
N GLU A 141 2.91 -14.72 6.36
CA GLU A 141 1.62 -14.54 7.02
C GLU A 141 1.76 -13.67 8.26
N GLY A 142 0.80 -12.78 8.48
CA GLY A 142 0.74 -11.92 9.66
C GLY A 142 -0.40 -12.30 10.58
N PHE A 143 -0.12 -12.38 11.88
CA PHE A 143 -1.04 -12.88 12.90
C PHE A 143 -1.21 -11.87 14.04
N GLU A 144 -2.48 -11.67 14.43
CA GLU A 144 -2.87 -11.02 15.69
C GLU A 144 -3.42 -12.13 16.63
N GLY A 145 -2.58 -12.58 17.56
CA GLY A 145 -2.87 -13.81 18.33
C GLY A 145 -2.92 -15.03 17.42
N ALA A 146 -4.05 -15.72 17.39
CA ALA A 146 -4.30 -16.88 16.51
C ALA A 146 -4.91 -16.48 15.15
N ASN A 147 -5.36 -15.24 14.98
CA ASN A 147 -6.06 -14.80 13.78
C ASN A 147 -5.07 -14.33 12.72
N ARG A 148 -5.13 -14.94 11.54
CA ARG A 148 -4.39 -14.46 10.37
C ARG A 148 -5.07 -13.21 9.81
N LEU A 149 -4.33 -12.09 9.76
CA LEU A 149 -4.82 -10.84 9.20
C LEU A 149 -4.39 -10.63 7.75
N ILE A 150 -3.25 -11.15 7.37
CA ILE A 150 -2.65 -10.95 6.04
C ILE A 150 -1.86 -12.17 5.60
N SER A 151 -1.84 -12.38 4.30
CA SER A 151 -0.85 -13.19 3.61
C SER A 151 -0.32 -12.41 2.42
N PHE A 152 0.99 -12.36 2.25
CA PHE A 152 1.63 -11.66 1.12
C PHE A 152 2.91 -12.37 0.68
N ARG A 153 3.38 -12.06 -0.51
CA ARG A 153 4.65 -12.54 -1.07
C ARG A 153 5.73 -11.50 -0.83
N THR A 154 6.93 -11.93 -0.45
CA THR A 154 8.10 -11.05 -0.29
C THR A 154 8.79 -10.77 -1.62
N CYS A 155 9.26 -9.52 -1.78
CA CYS A 155 10.21 -9.13 -2.81
C CYS A 155 11.64 -9.09 -2.27
N GLN A 156 12.62 -8.92 -3.15
CA GLN A 156 13.96 -8.47 -2.77
C GLN A 156 13.87 -7.19 -1.93
N PRO A 157 14.64 -7.03 -0.83
CA PRO A 157 14.47 -5.90 0.09
C PRO A 157 14.44 -4.52 -0.56
N ASN A 158 15.27 -4.27 -1.56
CA ASN A 158 15.32 -3.00 -2.28
C ASN A 158 14.42 -2.94 -3.53
N HIS A 159 13.58 -3.95 -3.79
CA HIS A 159 12.72 -4.00 -4.97
C HIS A 159 11.74 -2.83 -5.01
N LYS A 160 11.70 -2.13 -6.14
CA LYS A 160 10.71 -1.08 -6.44
C LYS A 160 9.81 -1.46 -7.61
N GLY A 161 10.35 -2.10 -8.65
CA GLY A 161 9.58 -2.56 -9.80
C GLY A 161 10.31 -3.60 -10.63
N GLY A 162 9.57 -4.28 -11.48
CA GLY A 162 10.07 -5.40 -12.30
C GLY A 162 9.93 -6.75 -11.59
N SER A 163 10.81 -7.68 -11.90
CA SER A 163 10.83 -9.01 -11.25
C SER A 163 11.15 -8.90 -9.76
N ILE A 164 10.46 -9.66 -8.94
CA ILE A 164 10.64 -9.66 -7.47
C ILE A 164 12.02 -10.16 -7.02
N THR A 165 12.70 -10.96 -7.86
CA THR A 165 14.03 -11.51 -7.60
C THR A 165 15.14 -10.82 -8.40
N ALA A 166 14.78 -10.10 -9.46
CA ALA A 166 15.69 -9.34 -10.33
C ALA A 166 15.01 -8.02 -10.74
N PRO A 167 14.91 -7.06 -9.82
CA PRO A 167 14.18 -5.82 -10.06
C PRO A 167 14.83 -4.97 -11.16
N THR A 168 13.99 -4.37 -12.00
CA THR A 168 14.42 -3.37 -13.00
C THR A 168 14.55 -1.98 -12.39
N SER A 169 13.92 -1.74 -11.24
CA SER A 169 14.08 -0.53 -10.44
C SER A 169 14.13 -0.86 -8.95
N THR A 170 14.93 -0.09 -8.22
CA THR A 170 15.21 -0.32 -6.80
C THR A 170 15.05 0.97 -5.99
N PHE A 171 14.78 0.80 -4.68
CA PHE A 171 14.90 1.92 -3.74
C PHE A 171 16.37 2.26 -3.54
N GLY A 172 16.75 3.52 -3.74
CA GLY A 172 18.11 4.01 -3.50
C GLY A 172 18.49 4.05 -2.03
N SER A 173 17.52 4.31 -1.15
CA SER A 173 17.68 4.30 0.31
C SER A 173 16.38 3.85 0.98
N ASN A 174 16.49 3.51 2.26
CA ASN A 174 15.32 3.21 3.08
C ASN A 174 14.51 4.49 3.34
N PRO A 175 13.25 4.61 2.88
CA PRO A 175 12.44 5.81 3.11
C PRO A 175 12.20 6.13 4.61
N TYR A 176 12.30 5.13 5.47
CA TYR A 176 12.18 5.29 6.93
C TYR A 176 13.45 5.79 7.60
N ASN A 177 14.60 5.55 6.97
CA ASN A 177 15.91 6.03 7.40
C ASN A 177 16.80 6.24 6.18
N THR A 178 16.79 7.44 5.62
CA THR A 178 17.46 7.78 4.36
C THR A 178 18.99 7.63 4.39
N SER A 179 19.59 7.51 5.57
CA SER A 179 21.02 7.21 5.74
C SER A 179 21.36 5.73 5.51
N VAL A 180 20.35 4.86 5.35
CA VAL A 180 20.53 3.42 5.19
C VAL A 180 20.19 3.01 3.77
N THR A 181 21.13 2.38 3.08
CA THR A 181 20.89 1.72 1.79
C THR A 181 20.23 0.36 2.03
N LEU A 182 19.21 0.05 1.23
CA LEU A 182 18.55 -1.26 1.32
C LEU A 182 19.42 -2.35 0.67
N ALA A 183 19.55 -3.46 1.35
CA ALA A 183 20.27 -4.63 0.86
C ALA A 183 19.49 -5.33 -0.27
N THR A 184 20.18 -6.24 -0.97
CA THR A 184 19.57 -7.12 -1.97
C THR A 184 19.05 -8.44 -1.39
N THR A 185 19.41 -8.76 -0.15
CA THR A 185 19.01 -9.97 0.57
C THR A 185 18.58 -9.63 1.98
N TYR A 186 17.67 -10.43 2.54
CA TYR A 186 17.31 -10.33 3.97
C TYR A 186 18.42 -10.87 4.85
N SER A 187 18.44 -10.42 6.10
CA SER A 187 19.35 -10.87 7.15
C SER A 187 18.61 -10.88 8.50
N ALA A 188 19.24 -11.44 9.52
CA ALA A 188 18.70 -11.42 10.88
C ALA A 188 18.58 -10.01 11.48
N SER A 189 19.25 -9.02 10.88
CA SER A 189 19.19 -7.60 11.26
C SER A 189 18.34 -6.76 10.29
N SER A 190 17.58 -7.37 9.40
CA SER A 190 16.68 -6.64 8.51
C SER A 190 15.65 -5.85 9.29
N THR A 191 15.54 -4.56 8.97
CA THR A 191 14.58 -3.64 9.61
C THR A 191 13.34 -3.39 8.75
N ILE A 192 13.30 -3.94 7.55
CA ILE A 192 12.16 -3.86 6.63
C ILE A 192 11.87 -5.22 6.01
N VAL A 193 10.60 -5.40 5.63
CA VAL A 193 10.18 -6.42 4.66
C VAL A 193 9.48 -5.75 3.49
N ASN A 194 9.79 -6.20 2.28
CA ASN A 194 9.26 -5.65 1.02
C ASN A 194 8.14 -6.54 0.49
N VAL A 195 6.97 -5.94 0.32
CA VAL A 195 5.74 -6.62 -0.10
C VAL A 195 5.59 -6.58 -1.62
N ASP A 196 5.25 -7.71 -2.20
CA ASP A 196 4.80 -7.76 -3.59
C ASP A 196 3.36 -7.26 -3.70
N ILE A 197 3.22 -5.96 -3.90
CA ILE A 197 1.90 -5.30 -4.00
C ILE A 197 1.07 -5.86 -5.16
N ALA A 198 1.71 -6.23 -6.27
CA ALA A 198 0.99 -6.78 -7.43
C ALA A 198 0.26 -8.07 -7.06
N SER A 199 0.88 -8.96 -6.27
CA SER A 199 0.24 -10.20 -5.84
C SER A 199 -1.00 -9.99 -4.98
N LEU A 200 -1.05 -8.91 -4.18
CA LEU A 200 -2.21 -8.57 -3.36
C LEU A 200 -3.42 -8.11 -4.18
N THR A 201 -3.21 -7.66 -5.41
CA THR A 201 -4.25 -7.02 -6.25
C THR A 201 -4.74 -7.92 -7.37
N GLU A 202 -4.18 -9.11 -7.55
CA GLU A 202 -4.52 -10.03 -8.64
C GLU A 202 -5.99 -10.45 -8.57
N GLU A 203 -6.47 -10.80 -7.38
CA GLU A 203 -7.89 -11.16 -7.20
C GLU A 203 -8.40 -10.81 -5.79
N ALA A 204 -9.71 -10.65 -5.67
CA ALA A 204 -10.35 -10.44 -4.38
C ALA A 204 -10.33 -11.75 -3.58
N GLN A 205 -9.96 -11.69 -2.31
CA GLN A 205 -9.87 -12.84 -1.40
C GLN A 205 -9.01 -13.99 -1.95
N GLY A 206 -8.00 -13.65 -2.76
CA GLY A 206 -7.05 -14.61 -3.30
C GLY A 206 -6.06 -15.12 -2.26
N ARG A 207 -5.03 -15.83 -2.73
CA ARG A 207 -3.96 -16.39 -1.90
C ARG A 207 -3.24 -15.32 -1.07
N PHE A 208 -3.04 -14.14 -1.64
CA PHE A 208 -2.43 -12.98 -1.01
C PHE A 208 -3.50 -11.93 -0.75
N PHE A 209 -3.80 -11.71 0.52
CA PHE A 209 -5.00 -10.97 0.90
C PHE A 209 -4.89 -10.48 2.32
N GLY A 210 -5.52 -9.33 2.61
CA GLY A 210 -5.71 -8.86 3.97
C GLY A 210 -5.08 -7.49 4.25
N TYR A 211 -4.82 -7.22 5.51
CA TYR A 211 -4.32 -5.94 6.01
C TYR A 211 -3.31 -6.15 7.13
N ILE A 212 -2.57 -5.11 7.46
CA ILE A 212 -1.50 -5.14 8.44
C ILE A 212 -1.76 -4.15 9.58
N LYS A 213 -1.30 -4.49 10.78
CA LYS A 213 -1.31 -3.63 11.97
C LYS A 213 0.06 -3.59 12.63
N ASN A 214 0.33 -2.53 13.37
CA ASN A 214 1.51 -2.48 14.24
C ASN A 214 1.43 -3.57 15.31
N GLY A 215 2.56 -4.17 15.63
CA GLY A 215 2.67 -5.19 16.68
C GLY A 215 2.29 -6.61 16.27
N ILE A 216 1.76 -6.84 15.05
CA ILE A 216 1.44 -8.21 14.61
C ILE A 216 2.72 -9.00 14.34
N LYS A 217 2.63 -10.31 14.54
CA LYS A 217 3.70 -11.25 14.25
C LYS A 217 3.65 -11.67 12.78
N LEU A 218 4.77 -11.54 12.08
CA LEU A 218 4.99 -12.07 10.73
C LEU A 218 5.71 -13.41 10.81
N VAL A 219 5.30 -14.35 9.95
CA VAL A 219 5.90 -15.71 9.86
C VAL A 219 6.13 -16.05 8.40
N GLY A 220 7.38 -16.33 8.04
CA GLY A 220 7.76 -16.85 6.73
C GLY A 220 7.39 -18.33 6.62
N LYS A 221 6.63 -18.71 5.62
CA LYS A 221 6.15 -20.09 5.43
C LYS A 221 7.25 -21.07 5.04
N THR A 222 8.25 -20.59 4.31
CA THR A 222 9.36 -21.43 3.84
C THR A 222 10.54 -21.37 4.79
N SER A 223 10.91 -20.17 5.23
CA SER A 223 12.07 -19.94 6.09
C SER A 223 11.81 -20.25 7.56
N GLY A 224 10.54 -20.21 8.02
CA GLY A 224 10.19 -20.21 9.43
C GLY A 224 10.63 -18.95 10.18
N ALA A 225 11.14 -17.95 9.47
CA ALA A 225 11.55 -16.67 10.05
C ALA A 225 10.38 -15.97 10.70
N THR A 226 10.64 -15.26 11.79
CA THR A 226 9.63 -14.49 12.49
C THR A 226 10.09 -13.07 12.73
N ALA A 227 9.16 -12.11 12.59
CA ALA A 227 9.38 -10.71 12.89
C ALA A 227 8.12 -10.10 13.51
N THR A 228 8.28 -8.95 14.14
CA THR A 228 7.17 -8.12 14.64
C THR A 228 7.11 -6.85 13.81
N VAL A 229 5.90 -6.45 13.39
CA VAL A 229 5.69 -5.19 12.68
C VAL A 229 5.90 -4.04 13.65
N SER A 230 6.92 -3.22 13.40
CA SER A 230 7.27 -2.08 14.26
C SER A 230 6.47 -0.84 13.89
N SER A 231 6.26 -0.59 12.59
CA SER A 231 5.56 0.60 12.12
C SER A 231 4.99 0.42 10.73
N ILE A 232 3.84 1.07 10.50
CA ILE A 232 3.17 1.13 9.21
C ILE A 232 3.06 2.61 8.86
N ARG A 233 3.88 3.07 7.91
CA ARG A 233 3.90 4.46 7.46
C ARG A 233 3.98 4.52 5.94
N LEU A 234 3.26 5.45 5.34
CA LEU A 234 3.40 5.78 3.93
C LEU A 234 4.42 6.91 3.80
N ILE A 235 5.62 6.58 3.34
CA ILE A 235 6.69 7.56 3.10
C ILE A 235 7.14 7.42 1.67
N SER A 236 7.12 8.54 0.92
CA SER A 236 7.63 8.59 -0.44
C SER A 236 9.14 8.38 -0.48
N ASP A 237 9.62 7.77 -1.54
CA ASP A 237 11.05 7.60 -1.78
C ASP A 237 11.73 8.93 -2.19
N ASN A 238 13.03 8.86 -2.42
CA ASN A 238 13.87 10.01 -2.78
C ASN A 238 13.57 10.65 -4.15
N VAL A 239 12.75 9.99 -4.98
CA VAL A 239 12.31 10.51 -6.28
C VAL A 239 10.81 10.82 -6.33
N GLY A 240 10.13 10.78 -5.18
CA GLY A 240 8.71 11.10 -5.07
C GLY A 240 7.79 9.99 -5.57
N GLY A 241 8.20 8.74 -5.40
CA GLY A 241 7.36 7.56 -5.62
C GLY A 241 6.81 7.02 -4.30
N LEU A 242 5.59 6.49 -4.31
CA LEU A 242 4.96 5.85 -3.15
C LEU A 242 4.08 4.70 -3.62
N GLN A 243 4.30 3.52 -3.08
CA GLN A 243 3.56 2.31 -3.42
C GLN A 243 2.98 1.65 -2.18
N GLY A 244 1.83 1.04 -2.34
CA GLY A 244 1.17 0.30 -1.28
C GLY A 244 -0.17 -0.27 -1.74
N SER A 245 -0.96 -0.73 -0.79
CA SER A 245 -2.30 -1.24 -1.03
C SER A 245 -3.25 -0.75 0.06
N PHE A 246 -4.49 -0.48 -0.34
CA PHE A 246 -5.62 -0.31 0.56
C PHE A 246 -6.37 -1.64 0.66
N PHE A 247 -6.79 -2.00 1.85
CA PHE A 247 -7.68 -3.12 2.06
C PHE A 247 -9.10 -2.60 2.32
N PHE A 248 -10.01 -2.90 1.41
CA PHE A 248 -11.43 -2.61 1.57
C PHE A 248 -12.11 -3.84 2.13
N ARG A 249 -12.89 -3.65 3.19
CA ARG A 249 -13.69 -4.73 3.80
C ARG A 249 -15.10 -4.67 3.25
N ASP A 250 -15.61 -5.85 2.87
CA ASP A 250 -17.03 -6.00 2.64
C ASP A 250 -17.77 -5.78 3.96
N PRO A 251 -18.67 -4.80 4.06
CA PRO A 251 -19.41 -4.54 5.28
C PRO A 251 -20.33 -5.70 5.69
N LEU A 252 -20.63 -6.61 4.77
CA LEU A 252 -21.48 -7.79 5.00
C LEU A 252 -20.66 -9.03 5.35
N SER A 253 -19.35 -9.04 5.16
CA SER A 253 -18.50 -10.16 5.53
C SER A 253 -18.05 -10.06 6.98
N THR A 254 -18.35 -11.05 7.77
CA THR A 254 -17.66 -11.35 9.03
C THR A 254 -16.19 -11.69 8.77
N PRO A 255 -15.31 -11.65 9.79
CA PRO A 255 -13.86 -11.51 9.64
C PRO A 255 -13.24 -12.44 8.58
N VAL A 256 -12.14 -11.96 7.98
CA VAL A 256 -11.36 -12.66 6.95
C VAL A 256 -11.41 -14.18 7.15
N PRO A 257 -11.97 -14.94 6.20
CA PRO A 257 -12.04 -16.38 6.35
C PRO A 257 -10.64 -16.96 6.56
N ALA A 258 -10.49 -17.76 7.60
CA ALA A 258 -9.31 -18.61 7.71
C ALA A 258 -9.33 -19.58 6.52
N VAL A 259 -8.41 -19.41 5.58
CA VAL A 259 -8.19 -20.36 4.47
C VAL A 259 -7.21 -21.42 4.93
#